data_1c089e660d0a21085a37ae07a75e1e99
#
_entry.id   1c089e660d0a21085a37ae07a75e1e99
#
_cell.length_a   1.000
_cell.length_b   1.000
_cell.length_c   1.000
_cell.angle_alpha   90.00
_cell.angle_beta   90.00
_cell.angle_gamma   90.00
#
_symmetry.space_group_name_H-M   'P 1'
#
loop_
_entity.id
_entity.type
_entity.pdbx_description
1 polymer ?
#
loop_
_entity_poly.entity_id
_entity_poly.type
_entity_poly.pdbx_seq_one_letter_code
_entity_poly.pdbx_strand_id
1 'polypeptide(L)'
;MEEIRGWVLRKREHGGIIFIDLRNGEGITQCIVRRESVDEENWSKAEKLTQESSIVLHGEWKIEDRAPRGKEFIVKNLEIVHLAESPYPLGKKEHSPEVLMEKRHLAIRGPRYQAIFKVRSEILKASREFFINNGYIEVSPPIIVTTACEGGATLFKIDYFDTPAYLTQSSQLYLEVMIFTYEKVWCLAPSFRAEKSRTRRHLAEFWHLEAEAAWMDLNGLMKLEEELLSYICQSVAEKCKYELKFLGRDPNELMEIKTPFKRISYEEAIEKLKTLNVKIEIGDEIGGDEEYFLTNQLKEPIFLVGYPLKYKPFYVKEMKDKPGMGATVDLLAPEGYGEMATGGEREDDIDKLVSRIRAEGFNPENYDWYLDLRRYGSVPHAGFGMGIDRLTWWICKLEHIRDAVSFPRLFRTGKMI
;
A
#
# COMPACT_ATOMS: atom_id res chain seq x y z
N MET A 1 -39.65 -4.10 -11.49
CA MET A 1 -38.43 -4.77 -11.97
C MET A 1 -37.23 -3.88 -11.62
N GLU A 2 -36.23 -4.44 -11.01
CA GLU A 2 -34.97 -3.75 -10.74
C GLU A 2 -34.00 -3.95 -11.89
N GLU A 3 -33.03 -3.05 -12.01
CA GLU A 3 -31.99 -3.10 -13.04
C GLU A 3 -30.62 -3.32 -12.40
N ILE A 4 -29.84 -4.24 -12.95
CA ILE A 4 -28.42 -4.39 -12.67
C ILE A 4 -27.64 -4.49 -13.95
N ARG A 5 -26.40 -3.99 -13.95
CA ARG A 5 -25.51 -3.99 -15.13
C ARG A 5 -24.09 -4.38 -14.75
N GLY A 6 -23.37 -4.91 -15.72
CA GLY A 6 -22.00 -5.33 -15.50
C GLY A 6 -21.45 -6.19 -16.63
N TRP A 7 -20.41 -6.95 -16.29
CA TRP A 7 -19.68 -7.81 -17.22
C TRP A 7 -19.85 -9.26 -16.83
N VAL A 8 -20.02 -10.13 -17.80
CA VAL A 8 -20.13 -11.59 -17.63
C VAL A 8 -18.76 -12.15 -17.23
N LEU A 9 -18.58 -12.45 -15.95
CA LEU A 9 -17.36 -13.10 -15.46
C LEU A 9 -17.34 -14.59 -15.86
N ARG A 10 -18.48 -15.24 -15.71
CA ARG A 10 -18.66 -16.67 -16.04
C ARG A 10 -20.11 -16.94 -16.42
N LYS A 11 -20.30 -17.84 -17.39
CA LYS A 11 -21.59 -18.41 -17.73
C LYS A 11 -21.55 -19.93 -17.58
N ARG A 12 -22.62 -20.51 -17.06
CA ARG A 12 -22.84 -21.94 -16.96
C ARG A 12 -24.29 -22.24 -17.35
N GLU A 13 -24.50 -23.35 -18.03
CA GLU A 13 -25.85 -23.79 -18.41
C GLU A 13 -26.11 -25.20 -17.89
N HIS A 14 -27.28 -25.42 -17.33
CA HIS A 14 -27.72 -26.73 -16.86
C HIS A 14 -29.25 -26.81 -16.80
N GLY A 15 -29.85 -27.81 -17.46
CA GLY A 15 -31.26 -28.15 -17.32
C GLY A 15 -32.24 -27.00 -17.61
N GLY A 16 -32.02 -26.20 -18.66
CA GLY A 16 -32.87 -25.06 -19.00
C GLY A 16 -32.69 -23.83 -18.11
N ILE A 17 -31.56 -23.78 -17.39
CA ILE A 17 -31.16 -22.63 -16.57
C ILE A 17 -29.76 -22.18 -16.98
N ILE A 18 -29.62 -20.88 -17.23
CA ILE A 18 -28.32 -20.22 -17.44
C ILE A 18 -27.98 -19.42 -16.17
N PHE A 19 -26.82 -19.75 -15.58
CA PHE A 19 -26.23 -19.01 -14.46
C PHE A 19 -25.19 -18.05 -15.02
N ILE A 20 -25.32 -16.78 -14.69
CA ILE A 20 -24.39 -15.71 -15.06
C ILE A 20 -23.80 -15.15 -13.77
N ASP A 21 -22.49 -15.32 -13.58
CA ASP A 21 -21.75 -14.59 -12.57
C ASP A 21 -21.46 -13.20 -13.15
N LEU A 22 -22.24 -12.20 -12.75
CA LEU A 22 -22.13 -10.81 -13.22
C LEU A 22 -21.20 -10.03 -12.30
N ARG A 23 -20.14 -9.45 -12.85
CA ARG A 23 -19.23 -8.55 -12.14
C ARG A 23 -19.64 -7.10 -12.37
N ASN A 24 -19.72 -6.33 -11.29
CA ASN A 24 -19.90 -4.88 -11.30
C ASN A 24 -19.09 -4.19 -10.21
N GLY A 25 -19.30 -2.88 -9.98
CA GLY A 25 -18.60 -2.12 -8.94
C GLY A 25 -18.84 -2.63 -7.51
N GLU A 26 -19.97 -3.26 -7.25
CA GLU A 26 -20.29 -3.84 -5.93
C GLU A 26 -19.58 -5.18 -5.70
N GLY A 27 -19.33 -5.95 -6.76
CA GLY A 27 -18.70 -7.26 -6.70
C GLY A 27 -19.29 -8.23 -7.71
N ILE A 28 -19.46 -9.49 -7.29
CA ILE A 28 -20.02 -10.56 -8.11
C ILE A 28 -21.42 -10.87 -7.64
N THR A 29 -22.37 -10.89 -8.60
CA THR A 29 -23.76 -11.28 -8.40
C THR A 29 -24.07 -12.50 -9.25
N GLN A 30 -24.64 -13.55 -8.66
CA GLN A 30 -25.21 -14.68 -9.38
C GLN A 30 -26.56 -14.26 -9.96
N CYS A 31 -26.65 -14.30 -11.30
CA CYS A 31 -27.90 -14.03 -12.03
C CYS A 31 -28.43 -15.31 -12.67
N ILE A 32 -29.72 -15.53 -12.59
CA ILE A 32 -30.40 -16.73 -13.03
C ILE A 32 -31.34 -16.40 -14.17
N VAL A 33 -31.09 -16.98 -15.36
CA VAL A 33 -32.02 -16.97 -16.49
C VAL A 33 -32.67 -18.34 -16.61
N ARG A 34 -33.99 -18.41 -16.48
CA ARG A 34 -34.76 -19.67 -16.63
C ARG A 34 -35.49 -19.64 -17.96
N ARG A 35 -35.38 -20.72 -18.75
CA ARG A 35 -36.00 -20.80 -20.05
C ARG A 35 -37.54 -20.64 -19.99
N GLU A 36 -38.15 -21.18 -18.94
CA GLU A 36 -39.59 -21.07 -18.69
C GLU A 36 -40.09 -19.67 -18.24
N SER A 37 -39.15 -18.79 -17.83
CA SER A 37 -39.45 -17.49 -17.23
C SER A 37 -39.08 -16.29 -18.12
N VAL A 38 -38.46 -16.54 -19.28
CA VAL A 38 -38.09 -15.52 -20.27
C VAL A 38 -38.59 -15.95 -21.66
N ASP A 39 -38.74 -14.99 -22.57
CA ASP A 39 -39.08 -15.28 -23.98
C ASP A 39 -37.88 -15.88 -24.72
N GLU A 40 -38.12 -16.40 -25.93
CA GLU A 40 -37.10 -17.06 -26.76
C GLU A 40 -35.96 -16.09 -27.16
N GLU A 41 -36.29 -14.79 -27.34
CA GLU A 41 -35.30 -13.76 -27.65
C GLU A 41 -34.30 -13.58 -26.49
N ASN A 42 -34.80 -13.41 -25.28
CA ASN A 42 -33.96 -13.26 -24.07
C ASN A 42 -33.16 -14.53 -23.79
N TRP A 43 -33.73 -15.71 -23.99
CA TRP A 43 -33.03 -16.97 -23.86
C TRP A 43 -31.87 -17.06 -24.87
N SER A 44 -32.13 -16.80 -26.16
CA SER A 44 -31.11 -16.79 -27.22
C SER A 44 -30.00 -15.78 -26.97
N LYS A 45 -30.32 -14.59 -26.42
CA LYS A 45 -29.32 -13.61 -25.98
C LYS A 45 -28.44 -14.18 -24.89
N ALA A 46 -29.01 -14.83 -23.88
CA ALA A 46 -28.26 -15.41 -22.77
C ALA A 46 -27.32 -16.57 -23.22
N GLU A 47 -27.80 -17.40 -24.19
CA GLU A 47 -26.98 -18.48 -24.78
C GLU A 47 -25.74 -17.95 -25.51
N LYS A 48 -25.84 -16.81 -26.19
CA LYS A 48 -24.75 -16.19 -26.97
C LYS A 48 -23.67 -15.49 -26.11
N LEU A 49 -23.96 -15.20 -24.83
CA LEU A 49 -23.02 -14.47 -23.97
C LEU A 49 -21.67 -15.17 -23.88
N THR A 50 -20.64 -14.38 -24.03
CA THR A 50 -19.22 -14.78 -23.83
C THR A 50 -18.64 -14.10 -22.59
N GLN A 51 -17.52 -14.59 -22.09
CA GLN A 51 -16.82 -13.96 -20.98
C GLN A 51 -16.45 -12.53 -21.32
N GLU A 52 -16.66 -11.61 -20.37
CA GLU A 52 -16.47 -10.15 -20.47
C GLU A 52 -17.49 -9.43 -21.38
N SER A 53 -18.53 -10.10 -21.88
CA SER A 53 -19.66 -9.38 -22.48
C SER A 53 -20.28 -8.41 -21.46
N SER A 54 -20.62 -7.20 -21.90
CA SER A 54 -21.31 -6.21 -21.06
C SER A 54 -22.81 -6.29 -21.29
N ILE A 55 -23.58 -6.35 -20.22
CA ILE A 55 -25.02 -6.59 -20.24
C ILE A 55 -25.76 -5.74 -19.22
N VAL A 56 -27.05 -5.49 -19.53
CA VAL A 56 -28.04 -4.97 -18.59
C VAL A 56 -29.08 -6.05 -18.35
N LEU A 57 -29.40 -6.28 -17.09
CA LEU A 57 -30.39 -7.26 -16.65
C LEU A 57 -31.51 -6.57 -15.89
N HIS A 58 -32.73 -6.89 -16.21
CA HIS A 58 -33.92 -6.47 -15.48
C HIS A 58 -34.55 -7.69 -14.82
N GLY A 59 -34.92 -7.57 -13.54
CA GLY A 59 -35.44 -8.70 -12.79
C GLY A 59 -35.76 -8.37 -11.34
N GLU A 60 -35.57 -9.36 -10.48
CA GLU A 60 -35.93 -9.30 -9.07
C GLU A 60 -34.86 -10.01 -8.21
N TRP A 61 -34.57 -9.47 -7.04
CA TRP A 61 -33.73 -10.12 -6.05
C TRP A 61 -34.46 -11.24 -5.34
N LYS A 62 -33.75 -12.34 -5.12
CA LYS A 62 -34.20 -13.46 -4.30
C LYS A 62 -33.15 -13.78 -3.26
N ILE A 63 -33.57 -13.99 -2.01
CA ILE A 63 -32.67 -14.46 -0.94
C ILE A 63 -32.29 -15.91 -1.26
N GLU A 64 -31.00 -16.19 -1.28
CA GLU A 64 -30.43 -17.51 -1.52
C GLU A 64 -29.08 -17.63 -0.80
N ASP A 65 -29.05 -18.33 0.32
CA ASP A 65 -27.87 -18.42 1.20
C ASP A 65 -26.63 -18.98 0.54
N ARG A 66 -26.81 -19.80 -0.50
CA ARG A 66 -25.70 -20.38 -1.28
C ARG A 66 -25.13 -19.43 -2.34
N ALA A 67 -25.84 -18.38 -2.67
CA ALA A 67 -25.40 -17.40 -3.64
C ALA A 67 -24.33 -16.48 -3.01
N PRO A 68 -23.41 -15.90 -3.82
CA PRO A 68 -22.53 -14.86 -3.34
C PRO A 68 -23.34 -13.75 -2.64
N ARG A 69 -22.93 -13.38 -1.41
CA ARG A 69 -23.62 -12.37 -0.57
C ARG A 69 -25.06 -12.70 -0.16
N GLY A 70 -25.45 -13.99 -0.16
CA GLY A 70 -26.74 -14.46 0.34
C GLY A 70 -27.95 -14.10 -0.53
N LYS A 71 -27.74 -13.65 -1.77
CA LYS A 71 -28.83 -13.32 -2.72
C LYS A 71 -28.45 -13.57 -4.16
N GLU A 72 -29.44 -13.89 -4.99
CA GLU A 72 -29.32 -14.04 -6.42
C GLU A 72 -30.29 -13.10 -7.15
N PHE A 73 -29.99 -12.80 -8.41
CA PHE A 73 -30.84 -11.97 -9.26
C PHE A 73 -31.57 -12.81 -10.29
N ILE A 74 -32.90 -12.85 -10.22
CA ILE A 74 -33.75 -13.59 -11.17
C ILE A 74 -34.05 -12.70 -12.36
N VAL A 75 -33.49 -13.08 -13.51
CA VAL A 75 -33.59 -12.29 -14.75
C VAL A 75 -34.94 -12.50 -15.42
N LYS A 76 -35.56 -11.40 -15.84
CA LYS A 76 -36.78 -11.35 -16.66
C LYS A 76 -36.52 -10.81 -18.08
N ASN A 77 -35.57 -9.88 -18.19
CA ASN A 77 -35.16 -9.33 -19.48
C ASN A 77 -33.64 -9.11 -19.50
N LEU A 78 -33.02 -9.29 -20.68
CA LEU A 78 -31.59 -9.19 -20.90
C LEU A 78 -31.31 -8.34 -22.16
N GLU A 79 -30.45 -7.35 -21.98
CA GLU A 79 -29.91 -6.52 -23.05
C GLU A 79 -28.38 -6.75 -23.15
N ILE A 80 -27.91 -7.05 -24.36
CA ILE A 80 -26.49 -7.12 -24.68
C ILE A 80 -26.02 -5.75 -25.12
N VAL A 81 -25.22 -5.08 -24.31
CA VAL A 81 -24.57 -3.81 -24.66
C VAL A 81 -23.41 -4.07 -25.62
N HIS A 82 -22.58 -5.07 -25.31
CA HIS A 82 -21.50 -5.50 -26.18
C HIS A 82 -21.21 -7.00 -25.98
N LEU A 83 -21.16 -7.74 -27.07
CA LEU A 83 -20.76 -9.15 -27.07
C LEU A 83 -19.24 -9.24 -27.23
N ALA A 84 -18.56 -9.71 -26.19
CA ALA A 84 -17.10 -9.78 -26.19
C ALA A 84 -16.57 -10.87 -27.14
N GLU A 85 -15.41 -10.62 -27.74
CA GLU A 85 -14.69 -11.61 -28.53
C GLU A 85 -14.31 -12.86 -27.69
N SER A 86 -14.34 -14.01 -28.32
CA SER A 86 -13.99 -15.29 -27.69
C SER A 86 -12.91 -16.01 -28.53
N PRO A 87 -11.90 -16.62 -27.89
CA PRO A 87 -11.71 -16.80 -26.44
C PRO A 87 -11.15 -15.56 -25.72
N TYR A 88 -11.55 -15.38 -24.46
CA TYR A 88 -10.94 -14.35 -23.61
C TYR A 88 -9.47 -14.67 -23.34
N PRO A 89 -8.52 -13.69 -23.48
CA PRO A 89 -7.08 -13.94 -23.38
C PRO A 89 -6.61 -14.54 -22.07
N LEU A 90 -7.30 -14.24 -20.96
CA LEU A 90 -7.07 -14.82 -19.64
C LEU A 90 -8.21 -15.77 -19.28
N GLY A 91 -8.23 -16.94 -19.95
CA GLY A 91 -9.24 -17.97 -19.70
C GLY A 91 -9.10 -18.67 -18.34
N LYS A 92 -9.76 -19.83 -18.21
CA LYS A 92 -9.86 -20.58 -16.92
C LYS A 92 -8.54 -21.18 -16.42
N LYS A 93 -7.47 -21.20 -17.21
CA LYS A 93 -6.17 -21.77 -16.81
C LYS A 93 -5.46 -20.80 -15.85
N GLU A 94 -4.68 -21.36 -14.93
CA GLU A 94 -3.72 -20.57 -14.17
C GLU A 94 -2.69 -19.95 -15.12
N HIS A 95 -2.38 -18.70 -14.91
CA HIS A 95 -1.42 -17.94 -15.68
C HIS A 95 -0.21 -17.60 -14.84
N SER A 96 0.97 -17.66 -15.45
CA SER A 96 2.19 -17.22 -14.75
C SER A 96 2.14 -15.74 -14.41
N PRO A 97 2.89 -15.32 -13.40
CA PRO A 97 2.99 -13.90 -13.03
C PRO A 97 3.37 -12.99 -14.21
N GLU A 98 4.23 -13.47 -15.12
CA GLU A 98 4.67 -12.72 -16.30
C GLU A 98 3.51 -12.45 -17.25
N VAL A 99 2.69 -13.46 -17.54
CA VAL A 99 1.48 -13.33 -18.38
C VAL A 99 0.47 -12.37 -17.74
N LEU A 100 0.26 -12.49 -16.42
CA LEU A 100 -0.64 -11.59 -15.69
C LEU A 100 -0.12 -10.14 -15.69
N MET A 101 1.19 -9.94 -15.71
CA MET A 101 1.81 -8.62 -15.83
C MET A 101 1.68 -8.08 -17.26
N GLU A 102 1.93 -8.89 -18.27
CA GLU A 102 1.79 -8.49 -19.68
C GLU A 102 0.34 -8.15 -20.05
N LYS A 103 -0.61 -8.89 -19.48
CA LYS A 103 -2.06 -8.69 -19.67
C LYS A 103 -2.72 -7.99 -18.49
N ARG A 104 -1.97 -7.13 -17.78
CA ARG A 104 -2.42 -6.53 -16.52
C ARG A 104 -3.77 -5.82 -16.61
N HIS A 105 -4.01 -5.08 -17.69
CA HIS A 105 -5.28 -4.40 -17.97
C HIS A 105 -6.50 -5.32 -18.05
N LEU A 106 -6.28 -6.61 -18.33
CA LEU A 106 -7.33 -7.63 -18.29
C LEU A 106 -7.31 -8.40 -16.95
N ALA A 107 -6.13 -8.68 -16.41
CA ALA A 107 -5.99 -9.42 -15.16
C ALA A 107 -6.66 -8.71 -13.97
N ILE A 108 -6.55 -7.38 -13.89
CA ILE A 108 -7.16 -6.59 -12.81
C ILE A 108 -8.69 -6.64 -12.77
N ARG A 109 -9.34 -7.14 -13.83
CA ARG A 109 -10.79 -7.38 -13.85
C ARG A 109 -11.21 -8.58 -13.01
N GLY A 110 -10.24 -9.44 -12.64
CA GLY A 110 -10.50 -10.63 -11.84
C GLY A 110 -10.96 -10.33 -10.41
N PRO A 111 -11.75 -11.26 -9.81
CA PRO A 111 -12.33 -11.06 -8.48
C PRO A 111 -11.30 -10.80 -7.38
N ARG A 112 -10.12 -11.44 -7.47
CA ARG A 112 -9.02 -11.25 -6.52
C ARG A 112 -8.54 -9.80 -6.51
N TYR A 113 -8.31 -9.21 -7.68
CA TYR A 113 -7.86 -7.82 -7.78
C TYR A 113 -8.96 -6.84 -7.38
N GLN A 114 -10.22 -7.14 -7.71
CA GLN A 114 -11.35 -6.34 -7.26
C GLN A 114 -11.41 -6.28 -5.73
N ALA A 115 -11.20 -7.41 -5.04
CA ALA A 115 -11.16 -7.45 -3.58
C ALA A 115 -9.96 -6.66 -3.04
N ILE A 116 -8.76 -6.87 -3.57
CA ILE A 116 -7.55 -6.14 -3.15
C ILE A 116 -7.74 -4.63 -3.28
N PHE A 117 -8.25 -4.15 -4.41
CA PHE A 117 -8.38 -2.70 -4.64
C PHE A 117 -9.52 -2.07 -3.84
N LYS A 118 -10.56 -2.83 -3.45
CA LYS A 118 -11.55 -2.35 -2.47
C LYS A 118 -10.92 -2.19 -1.09
N VAL A 119 -10.15 -3.17 -0.62
CA VAL A 119 -9.40 -3.05 0.63
C VAL A 119 -8.43 -1.87 0.59
N ARG A 120 -7.66 -1.74 -0.50
CA ARG A 120 -6.76 -0.60 -0.70
C ARG A 120 -7.50 0.75 -0.66
N SER A 121 -8.66 0.83 -1.29
CA SER A 121 -9.48 2.04 -1.27
C SER A 121 -9.94 2.41 0.15
N GLU A 122 -10.29 1.42 0.97
CA GLU A 122 -10.64 1.67 2.37
C GLU A 122 -9.42 2.08 3.21
N ILE A 123 -8.24 1.49 2.97
CA ILE A 123 -6.99 1.92 3.60
C ILE A 123 -6.75 3.42 3.33
N LEU A 124 -6.86 3.85 2.08
CA LEU A 124 -6.67 5.25 1.69
C LEU A 124 -7.69 6.19 2.33
N LYS A 125 -8.94 5.75 2.39
CA LYS A 125 -10.02 6.51 3.03
C LYS A 125 -9.80 6.64 4.54
N ALA A 126 -9.53 5.53 5.22
CA ALA A 126 -9.29 5.50 6.66
C ALA A 126 -8.07 6.36 7.04
N SER A 127 -7.01 6.34 6.23
CA SER A 127 -5.84 7.20 6.44
C SER A 127 -6.22 8.69 6.40
N ARG A 128 -7.01 9.13 5.42
CA ARG A 128 -7.47 10.52 5.34
C ARG A 128 -8.36 10.91 6.52
N GLU A 129 -9.32 10.04 6.85
CA GLU A 129 -10.21 10.27 7.99
C GLU A 129 -9.42 10.43 9.29
N PHE A 130 -8.40 9.58 9.51
CA PHE A 130 -7.54 9.66 10.69
C PHE A 130 -6.80 11.00 10.78
N PHE A 131 -6.11 11.43 9.73
CA PHE A 131 -5.34 12.67 9.77
C PHE A 131 -6.22 13.92 9.89
N ILE A 132 -7.36 13.96 9.18
CA ILE A 132 -8.34 15.06 9.30
C ILE A 132 -8.84 15.17 10.75
N ASN A 133 -9.22 14.05 11.38
CA ASN A 133 -9.74 14.02 12.73
C ASN A 133 -8.68 14.39 13.80
N ASN A 134 -7.40 14.24 13.48
CA ASN A 134 -6.27 14.59 14.36
C ASN A 134 -5.68 15.98 14.06
N GLY A 135 -6.32 16.77 13.20
CA GLY A 135 -5.94 18.16 12.91
C GLY A 135 -4.71 18.32 12.05
N TYR A 136 -4.36 17.31 11.24
CA TYR A 136 -3.30 17.41 10.25
C TYR A 136 -3.82 18.05 8.95
N ILE A 137 -3.00 18.89 8.33
CA ILE A 137 -3.29 19.51 7.04
C ILE A 137 -2.70 18.63 5.93
N GLU A 138 -3.54 18.21 4.95
CA GLU A 138 -3.06 17.52 3.73
C GLU A 138 -2.38 18.54 2.81
N VAL A 139 -1.14 18.26 2.40
CA VAL A 139 -0.36 19.11 1.50
C VAL A 139 0.05 18.32 0.25
N SER A 140 0.43 19.03 -0.82
CA SER A 140 0.80 18.46 -2.11
C SER A 140 2.23 18.83 -2.47
N PRO A 141 3.23 18.05 -2.02
CA PRO A 141 4.64 18.28 -2.34
C PRO A 141 4.94 18.02 -3.82
N PRO A 142 6.02 18.59 -4.37
CA PRO A 142 6.42 18.37 -5.76
C PRO A 142 6.94 16.94 -5.97
N ILE A 143 6.66 16.38 -7.16
CA ILE A 143 7.19 15.10 -7.61
C ILE A 143 8.53 15.29 -8.31
N ILE A 144 8.74 16.41 -9.00
CA ILE A 144 9.98 16.77 -9.66
C ILE A 144 10.81 17.59 -8.67
N VAL A 145 12.00 17.09 -8.35
CA VAL A 145 12.87 17.68 -7.32
C VAL A 145 14.29 17.85 -7.85
N THR A 146 15.05 18.74 -7.22
CA THR A 146 16.45 19.02 -7.58
C THR A 146 17.46 18.45 -6.57
N THR A 147 16.98 17.90 -5.44
CA THR A 147 17.81 17.39 -4.35
C THR A 147 17.39 15.95 -3.98
N ALA A 148 18.35 15.16 -3.52
CA ALA A 148 18.08 13.83 -2.96
C ALA A 148 17.58 13.93 -1.51
N CYS A 149 16.67 13.03 -1.14
CA CYS A 149 16.25 12.81 0.25
C CYS A 149 16.85 11.50 0.80
N GLU A 150 16.85 10.44 0.01
CA GLU A 150 17.20 9.07 0.39
C GLU A 150 18.35 8.56 -0.51
N GLY A 151 19.58 8.95 -0.29
CA GLY A 151 20.75 8.46 -1.04
C GLY A 151 20.71 8.67 -2.56
N GLY A 152 21.74 9.28 -3.13
CA GLY A 152 21.79 9.70 -4.54
C GLY A 152 21.79 8.54 -5.56
N ALA A 153 22.21 7.33 -5.17
CA ALA A 153 22.35 6.20 -6.08
C ALA A 153 21.00 5.61 -6.59
N THR A 154 19.90 5.91 -5.91
CA THR A 154 18.57 5.39 -6.22
C THR A 154 17.63 6.42 -6.86
N LEU A 155 18.16 7.52 -7.38
CA LEU A 155 17.41 8.57 -8.07
C LEU A 155 17.09 8.21 -9.52
N PHE A 156 15.84 8.42 -9.93
CA PHE A 156 15.49 8.50 -11.35
C PHE A 156 15.75 9.91 -11.87
N LYS A 157 16.80 10.07 -12.69
CA LYS A 157 17.09 11.33 -13.35
C LYS A 157 16.10 11.57 -14.49
N ILE A 158 15.63 12.81 -14.61
CA ILE A 158 14.75 13.27 -15.69
C ILE A 158 15.34 14.48 -16.40
N ASP A 159 15.00 14.64 -17.67
CA ASP A 159 15.27 15.86 -18.42
C ASP A 159 14.21 16.91 -18.08
N TYR A 160 14.63 17.99 -17.41
CA TYR A 160 13.75 19.06 -17.00
C TYR A 160 14.31 20.39 -17.46
N PHE A 161 13.97 20.78 -18.69
CA PHE A 161 14.53 21.97 -19.34
C PHE A 161 16.06 21.96 -19.26
N ASP A 162 16.69 23.05 -18.82
CA ASP A 162 18.14 23.19 -18.68
C ASP A 162 18.66 22.84 -17.26
N THR A 163 17.82 22.30 -16.38
CA THR A 163 18.15 22.01 -14.99
C THR A 163 18.14 20.51 -14.73
N PRO A 164 19.18 19.93 -14.11
CA PRO A 164 19.11 18.55 -13.62
C PRO A 164 17.99 18.37 -12.60
N ALA A 165 17.11 17.38 -12.83
CA ALA A 165 16.04 17.08 -11.91
C ALA A 165 15.84 15.56 -11.76
N TYR A 166 15.07 15.18 -10.76
CA TYR A 166 14.84 13.80 -10.38
C TYR A 166 13.38 13.58 -10.00
N LEU A 167 12.90 12.34 -10.10
CA LEU A 167 11.66 11.94 -9.46
C LEU A 167 11.91 11.79 -7.96
N THR A 168 10.99 12.30 -7.15
CA THR A 168 11.11 12.33 -5.69
C THR A 168 11.22 10.93 -5.07
N GLN A 169 12.06 10.77 -4.06
CA GLN A 169 12.15 9.54 -3.25
C GLN A 169 11.26 9.60 -2.01
N SER A 170 10.94 10.82 -1.55
CA SER A 170 10.13 11.12 -0.35
C SER A 170 9.72 12.58 -0.39
N SER A 171 8.60 12.88 0.21
CA SER A 171 8.10 14.26 0.37
C SER A 171 8.64 14.95 1.63
N GLN A 172 9.38 14.23 2.47
CA GLN A 172 9.77 14.62 3.82
C GLN A 172 10.34 16.05 3.91
N LEU A 173 11.35 16.38 3.10
CA LEU A 173 12.02 17.68 3.20
C LEU A 173 11.04 18.86 2.96
N TYR A 174 10.02 18.66 2.13
CA TYR A 174 8.97 19.66 1.90
C TYR A 174 7.94 19.69 3.02
N LEU A 175 7.63 18.53 3.62
CA LEU A 175 6.78 18.46 4.81
C LEU A 175 7.43 19.19 5.99
N GLU A 176 8.75 19.02 6.17
CA GLU A 176 9.51 19.77 7.19
C GLU A 176 9.44 21.30 6.97
N VAL A 177 9.33 21.80 5.74
CA VAL A 177 9.05 23.23 5.50
C VAL A 177 7.65 23.61 5.97
N MET A 178 6.66 22.75 5.68
CA MET A 178 5.25 23.08 5.92
C MET A 178 4.85 23.04 7.40
N ILE A 179 5.58 22.30 8.26
CA ILE A 179 5.31 22.33 9.72
C ILE A 179 5.53 23.69 10.34
N PHE A 180 6.39 24.55 9.78
CA PHE A 180 6.59 25.93 10.27
C PHE A 180 5.40 26.84 9.99
N THR A 181 4.44 26.37 9.16
CA THR A 181 3.19 27.10 8.88
C THR A 181 2.00 26.47 9.60
N TYR A 182 1.92 25.13 9.62
CA TYR A 182 0.72 24.40 10.05
C TYR A 182 0.94 23.47 11.25
N GLU A 183 2.17 23.37 11.78
CA GLU A 183 2.61 22.48 12.86
C GLU A 183 2.46 20.98 12.56
N LYS A 184 1.35 20.54 11.95
CA LYS A 184 1.03 19.15 11.64
C LYS A 184 0.59 19.03 10.19
N VAL A 185 1.39 18.33 9.40
CA VAL A 185 1.10 18.13 7.97
C VAL A 185 1.26 16.66 7.57
N TRP A 186 0.59 16.29 6.51
CA TRP A 186 0.73 14.98 5.90
C TRP A 186 0.50 15.05 4.40
N CYS A 187 0.93 14.03 3.68
CA CYS A 187 0.61 13.84 2.28
C CYS A 187 0.43 12.37 1.93
N LEU A 188 -0.21 12.15 0.80
CA LEU A 188 -0.26 10.87 0.11
C LEU A 188 0.21 11.10 -1.32
N ALA A 189 1.46 10.78 -1.59
CA ALA A 189 2.12 11.09 -2.85
C ALA A 189 2.91 9.89 -3.40
N PRO A 190 3.16 9.81 -4.71
CA PRO A 190 4.05 8.80 -5.25
C PRO A 190 5.50 9.09 -4.87
N SER A 191 6.25 8.04 -4.57
CA SER A 191 7.70 8.06 -4.38
C SER A 191 8.36 7.08 -5.35
N PHE A 192 9.60 7.37 -5.73
CA PHE A 192 10.31 6.65 -6.78
C PHE A 192 11.71 6.26 -6.30
N ARG A 193 12.06 4.98 -6.42
CA ARG A 193 13.39 4.47 -6.07
C ARG A 193 13.94 3.59 -7.20
N ALA A 194 15.07 3.98 -7.79
CA ALA A 194 15.72 3.27 -8.89
C ALA A 194 16.54 2.06 -8.41
N GLU A 195 16.03 1.34 -7.43
CA GLU A 195 16.69 0.18 -6.86
C GLU A 195 16.61 -1.03 -7.80
N LYS A 196 17.76 -1.68 -8.04
CA LYS A 196 17.84 -2.91 -8.84
C LYS A 196 17.47 -4.15 -8.01
N SER A 197 16.43 -4.05 -7.20
CA SER A 197 15.96 -5.11 -6.30
C SER A 197 14.94 -6.03 -7.00
N ARG A 198 15.06 -7.35 -6.75
CA ARG A 198 14.12 -8.38 -7.23
C ARG A 198 13.33 -9.03 -6.09
N THR A 199 13.29 -8.41 -4.94
CA THR A 199 12.57 -8.96 -3.79
C THR A 199 11.06 -8.86 -3.95
N ARG A 200 10.32 -9.57 -3.09
CA ARG A 200 8.85 -9.55 -3.06
C ARG A 200 8.25 -8.25 -2.55
N ARG A 201 9.05 -7.35 -1.94
CA ARG A 201 8.62 -6.18 -1.18
C ARG A 201 9.01 -4.83 -1.80
N HIS A 202 9.64 -4.80 -2.98
CA HIS A 202 10.10 -3.56 -3.61
C HIS A 202 9.36 -3.25 -4.91
N LEU A 203 9.03 -1.97 -5.06
CA LEU A 203 8.50 -1.33 -6.25
C LEU A 203 9.38 -0.13 -6.60
N ALA A 204 9.55 0.17 -7.89
CA ALA A 204 10.28 1.36 -8.33
C ALA A 204 9.43 2.65 -8.22
N GLU A 205 8.12 2.51 -8.23
CA GLU A 205 7.10 3.55 -7.99
C GLU A 205 6.11 3.01 -6.97
N PHE A 206 5.88 3.73 -5.88
CA PHE A 206 4.98 3.32 -4.81
C PHE A 206 4.26 4.53 -4.19
N TRP A 207 3.11 4.27 -3.58
CA TRP A 207 2.35 5.30 -2.88
C TRP A 207 2.81 5.40 -1.43
N HIS A 208 3.24 6.60 -1.08
CA HIS A 208 3.84 6.93 0.21
C HIS A 208 2.90 7.85 0.99
N LEU A 209 2.51 7.42 2.17
CA LEU A 209 1.85 8.24 3.15
C LEU A 209 2.93 8.78 4.09
N GLU A 210 3.09 10.08 4.15
CA GLU A 210 4.12 10.73 4.94
C GLU A 210 3.48 11.79 5.83
N ALA A 211 3.93 11.89 7.06
CA ALA A 211 3.48 12.90 8.01
C ALA A 211 4.67 13.48 8.78
N GLU A 212 4.58 14.77 9.08
CA GLU A 212 5.59 15.51 9.83
C GLU A 212 4.89 16.42 10.85
N ALA A 213 5.42 16.50 12.07
CA ALA A 213 4.83 17.33 13.12
C ALA A 213 5.88 18.04 13.95
N ALA A 214 5.68 19.35 14.14
CA ALA A 214 6.44 20.17 15.07
C ALA A 214 6.14 19.75 16.53
N TRP A 215 7.10 20.00 17.44
CA TRP A 215 7.00 19.71 18.87
C TRP A 215 6.78 18.23 19.21
N MET A 216 7.17 17.33 18.30
CA MET A 216 7.00 15.90 18.43
C MET A 216 8.35 15.24 18.71
N ASP A 217 8.38 14.35 19.71
CA ASP A 217 9.49 13.45 20.01
C ASP A 217 9.22 12.03 19.46
N LEU A 218 10.19 11.13 19.65
CA LEU A 218 10.10 9.75 19.18
C LEU A 218 8.92 8.99 19.82
N ASN A 219 8.57 9.27 21.07
CA ASN A 219 7.42 8.62 21.72
C ASN A 219 6.09 9.11 21.14
N GLY A 220 5.98 10.40 20.89
CA GLY A 220 4.81 10.99 20.19
C GLY A 220 4.66 10.41 18.79
N LEU A 221 5.77 10.23 18.08
CA LEU A 221 5.78 9.63 16.75
C LEU A 221 5.29 8.18 16.77
N MET A 222 5.83 7.33 17.66
CA MET A 222 5.35 5.94 17.80
C MET A 222 3.86 5.88 18.14
N LYS A 223 3.39 6.77 19.01
CA LYS A 223 1.96 6.85 19.34
C LYS A 223 1.11 7.19 18.12
N LEU A 224 1.55 8.14 17.30
CA LEU A 224 0.85 8.52 16.06
C LEU A 224 0.77 7.33 15.09
N GLU A 225 1.87 6.64 14.87
CA GLU A 225 1.94 5.49 13.94
C GLU A 225 1.07 4.31 14.40
N GLU A 226 1.12 3.96 15.70
CA GLU A 226 0.32 2.84 16.23
C GLU A 226 -1.18 3.15 16.23
N GLU A 227 -1.59 4.39 16.53
CA GLU A 227 -2.98 4.83 16.47
C GLU A 227 -3.48 4.84 15.02
N LEU A 228 -2.69 5.33 14.06
CA LEU A 228 -3.00 5.31 12.63
C LEU A 228 -3.21 3.87 12.14
N LEU A 229 -2.24 2.99 12.40
CA LEU A 229 -2.31 1.61 11.92
C LEU A 229 -3.49 0.86 12.52
N SER A 230 -3.72 1.01 13.82
CA SER A 230 -4.88 0.41 14.52
C SER A 230 -6.20 0.89 13.91
N TYR A 231 -6.33 2.21 13.67
CA TYR A 231 -7.53 2.80 13.04
C TYR A 231 -7.77 2.23 11.64
N ILE A 232 -6.73 2.15 10.81
CA ILE A 232 -6.83 1.58 9.44
C ILE A 232 -7.26 0.11 9.52
N CYS A 233 -6.61 -0.69 10.36
CA CYS A 233 -6.92 -2.13 10.51
C CYS A 233 -8.37 -2.36 10.92
N GLN A 234 -8.88 -1.60 11.90
CA GLN A 234 -10.25 -1.71 12.37
C GLN A 234 -11.24 -1.27 11.30
N SER A 235 -11.01 -0.15 10.61
CA SER A 235 -11.86 0.32 9.51
C SER A 235 -11.97 -0.70 8.38
N VAL A 236 -10.84 -1.26 7.96
CA VAL A 236 -10.80 -2.30 6.91
C VAL A 236 -11.50 -3.57 7.39
N ALA A 237 -11.24 -4.02 8.62
CA ALA A 237 -11.86 -5.20 9.20
C ALA A 237 -13.38 -5.08 9.25
N GLU A 238 -13.90 -3.90 9.54
CA GLU A 238 -15.33 -3.63 9.63
C GLU A 238 -16.00 -3.52 8.25
N LYS A 239 -15.40 -2.75 7.33
CA LYS A 239 -16.02 -2.36 6.05
C LYS A 239 -15.73 -3.33 4.89
N CYS A 240 -14.63 -4.11 4.97
CA CYS A 240 -14.19 -5.02 3.92
C CYS A 240 -14.23 -6.51 4.31
N LYS A 241 -15.17 -6.90 5.20
CA LYS A 241 -15.27 -8.29 5.71
C LYS A 241 -15.35 -9.35 4.62
N TYR A 242 -16.11 -9.09 3.57
CA TYR A 242 -16.27 -10.04 2.46
C TYR A 242 -14.97 -10.17 1.67
N GLU A 243 -14.35 -9.07 1.32
CA GLU A 243 -13.13 -9.01 0.55
C GLU A 243 -11.95 -9.65 1.31
N LEU A 244 -11.83 -9.39 2.61
CA LEU A 244 -10.79 -10.00 3.45
C LEU A 244 -10.95 -11.52 3.52
N LYS A 245 -12.16 -12.03 3.80
CA LYS A 245 -12.44 -13.48 3.82
C LYS A 245 -12.16 -14.13 2.47
N PHE A 246 -12.53 -13.45 1.37
CA PHE A 246 -12.25 -13.93 0.01
C PHE A 246 -10.75 -14.02 -0.27
N LEU A 247 -9.94 -13.13 0.30
CA LEU A 247 -8.48 -13.12 0.19
C LEU A 247 -7.78 -14.06 1.19
N GLY A 248 -8.54 -14.71 2.09
CA GLY A 248 -8.00 -15.62 3.10
C GLY A 248 -7.49 -14.92 4.38
N ARG A 249 -7.92 -13.67 4.63
CA ARG A 249 -7.67 -12.93 5.87
C ARG A 249 -8.90 -13.00 6.77
N ASP A 250 -8.74 -13.45 8.02
CA ASP A 250 -9.79 -13.29 9.02
C ASP A 250 -9.88 -11.81 9.44
N PRO A 251 -11.04 -11.15 9.28
CA PRO A 251 -11.21 -9.77 9.72
C PRO A 251 -10.91 -9.58 11.22
N ASN A 252 -11.15 -10.59 12.05
CA ASN A 252 -10.89 -10.51 13.49
C ASN A 252 -9.40 -10.35 13.80
N GLU A 253 -8.50 -10.92 12.99
CA GLU A 253 -7.05 -10.70 13.15
C GLU A 253 -6.68 -9.22 13.08
N LEU A 254 -7.34 -8.45 12.21
CA LEU A 254 -7.12 -7.00 12.09
C LEU A 254 -7.83 -6.21 13.20
N MET A 255 -8.98 -6.68 13.70
CA MET A 255 -9.68 -6.07 14.84
C MET A 255 -8.88 -6.15 16.14
N GLU A 256 -8.01 -7.15 16.28
CA GLU A 256 -7.13 -7.31 17.44
C GLU A 256 -5.86 -6.48 17.39
N ILE A 257 -5.59 -5.77 16.28
CA ILE A 257 -4.46 -4.82 16.20
C ILE A 257 -4.81 -3.57 17.02
N LYS A 258 -4.33 -3.54 18.25
CA LYS A 258 -4.64 -2.52 19.25
C LYS A 258 -3.37 -1.94 19.87
N THR A 259 -3.42 -0.67 20.17
CA THR A 259 -2.33 0.04 20.88
C THR A 259 -2.29 -0.31 22.37
N PRO A 260 -1.13 -0.22 23.05
CA PRO A 260 0.18 0.11 22.49
C PRO A 260 0.87 -1.11 21.85
N PHE A 261 1.65 -0.89 20.78
CA PHE A 261 2.46 -1.95 20.18
C PHE A 261 3.73 -2.22 21.00
N LYS A 262 4.22 -3.45 20.92
CA LYS A 262 5.49 -3.83 21.55
C LYS A 262 6.65 -3.04 20.93
N ARG A 263 7.56 -2.57 21.78
CA ARG A 263 8.79 -1.88 21.41
C ARG A 263 9.97 -2.76 21.73
N ILE A 264 10.89 -2.92 20.79
CA ILE A 264 12.17 -3.60 20.98
C ILE A 264 13.29 -2.67 20.52
N SER A 265 14.39 -2.64 21.25
CA SER A 265 15.57 -1.90 20.82
C SER A 265 16.31 -2.64 19.70
N TYR A 266 17.18 -1.93 18.98
CA TYR A 266 18.06 -2.54 17.99
C TYR A 266 18.91 -3.67 18.61
N GLU A 267 19.44 -3.48 19.81
CA GLU A 267 20.25 -4.48 20.52
C GLU A 267 19.43 -5.73 20.85
N GLU A 268 18.19 -5.56 21.36
CA GLU A 268 17.27 -6.67 21.63
C GLU A 268 16.91 -7.43 20.35
N ALA A 269 16.74 -6.73 19.22
CA ALA A 269 16.49 -7.33 17.93
C ALA A 269 17.68 -8.19 17.45
N ILE A 270 18.91 -7.69 17.58
CA ILE A 270 20.13 -8.44 17.26
C ILE A 270 20.23 -9.71 18.12
N GLU A 271 20.03 -9.61 19.44
CA GLU A 271 20.07 -10.77 20.33
C GLU A 271 18.98 -11.80 19.96
N LYS A 272 17.78 -11.34 19.64
CA LYS A 272 16.69 -12.23 19.17
C LYS A 272 17.08 -12.94 17.88
N LEU A 273 17.67 -12.24 16.90
CA LEU A 273 18.14 -12.83 15.65
C LEU A 273 19.21 -13.89 15.88
N LYS A 274 20.15 -13.66 16.80
CA LYS A 274 21.15 -14.67 17.20
C LYS A 274 20.49 -15.94 17.75
N THR A 275 19.46 -15.80 18.58
CA THR A 275 18.71 -16.97 19.10
C THR A 275 18.01 -17.76 17.99
N LEU A 276 17.70 -17.12 16.86
CA LEU A 276 17.15 -17.73 15.66
C LEU A 276 18.22 -18.26 14.68
N ASN A 277 19.49 -18.32 15.12
CA ASN A 277 20.66 -18.75 14.33
C ASN A 277 20.95 -17.88 13.10
N VAL A 278 20.54 -16.62 13.11
CA VAL A 278 20.94 -15.64 12.08
C VAL A 278 22.35 -15.13 12.42
N LYS A 279 23.24 -15.12 11.43
CA LYS A 279 24.61 -14.59 11.60
C LYS A 279 24.58 -13.07 11.49
N ILE A 280 24.53 -12.41 12.63
CA ILE A 280 24.48 -10.95 12.74
C ILE A 280 25.17 -10.49 14.03
N GLU A 281 25.82 -9.34 14.01
CA GLU A 281 26.49 -8.75 15.16
C GLU A 281 25.98 -7.33 15.45
N ILE A 282 26.22 -6.84 16.66
CA ILE A 282 25.90 -5.44 17.00
C ILE A 282 26.71 -4.51 16.09
N GLY A 283 26.01 -3.59 15.45
CA GLY A 283 26.56 -2.68 14.47
C GLY A 283 26.31 -3.09 13.00
N ASP A 284 25.73 -4.28 12.77
CA ASP A 284 25.30 -4.70 11.43
C ASP A 284 23.93 -4.11 11.05
N GLU A 285 23.65 -4.07 9.76
CA GLU A 285 22.36 -3.67 9.25
C GLU A 285 21.34 -4.82 9.42
N ILE A 286 20.13 -4.50 9.90
CA ILE A 286 18.99 -5.42 9.87
C ILE A 286 18.27 -5.21 8.53
N GLY A 287 18.44 -6.15 7.61
CA GLY A 287 17.81 -6.10 6.31
C GLY A 287 16.49 -6.87 6.26
N GLY A 288 15.97 -7.05 5.03
CA GLY A 288 14.67 -7.69 4.85
C GLY A 288 14.57 -9.14 5.27
N ASP A 289 15.66 -9.87 5.18
CA ASP A 289 15.69 -11.27 5.61
C ASP A 289 15.69 -11.36 7.14
N GLU A 290 16.42 -10.48 7.81
CA GLU A 290 16.46 -10.36 9.27
C GLU A 290 15.09 -9.90 9.82
N GLU A 291 14.45 -8.91 9.18
CA GLU A 291 13.10 -8.49 9.53
C GLU A 291 12.09 -9.63 9.39
N TYR A 292 12.21 -10.45 8.33
CA TYR A 292 11.39 -11.63 8.17
C TYR A 292 11.53 -12.59 9.36
N PHE A 293 12.77 -12.89 9.79
CA PHE A 293 12.99 -13.75 10.97
C PHE A 293 12.45 -13.13 12.25
N LEU A 294 12.57 -11.82 12.43
CA LEU A 294 12.04 -11.12 13.61
C LEU A 294 10.52 -11.19 13.70
N THR A 295 9.83 -11.13 12.55
CA THR A 295 8.38 -10.91 12.50
C THR A 295 7.56 -12.12 12.11
N ASN A 296 8.19 -13.17 11.55
CA ASN A 296 7.49 -14.35 11.00
C ASN A 296 6.59 -15.08 12.01
N GLN A 297 6.97 -15.11 13.30
CA GLN A 297 6.20 -15.76 14.37
C GLN A 297 5.29 -14.79 15.14
N LEU A 298 5.29 -13.51 14.78
CA LEU A 298 4.46 -12.51 15.44
C LEU A 298 3.05 -12.52 14.84
N LYS A 299 2.09 -12.13 15.66
CA LYS A 299 0.69 -11.89 15.25
C LYS A 299 0.33 -10.40 15.30
N GLU A 300 1.16 -9.60 15.92
CA GLU A 300 0.95 -8.16 16.14
C GLU A 300 2.15 -7.38 15.63
N PRO A 301 1.95 -6.15 15.15
CA PRO A 301 3.04 -5.24 14.79
C PRO A 301 3.94 -4.94 15.98
N ILE A 302 5.20 -4.65 15.69
CA ILE A 302 6.18 -4.20 16.68
C ILE A 302 6.94 -2.97 16.18
N PHE A 303 7.46 -2.19 17.11
CA PHE A 303 8.43 -1.15 16.81
C PHE A 303 9.85 -1.64 17.06
N LEU A 304 10.74 -1.42 16.11
CA LEU A 304 12.19 -1.50 16.26
C LEU A 304 12.72 -0.08 16.52
N VAL A 305 13.24 0.15 17.73
CA VAL A 305 13.59 1.49 18.21
C VAL A 305 15.09 1.69 18.27
N GLY A 306 15.55 2.80 17.70
CA GLY A 306 16.95 3.12 17.55
C GLY A 306 17.60 2.29 16.43
N TYR A 307 18.59 2.87 15.79
CA TYR A 307 19.32 2.18 14.72
C TYR A 307 20.71 2.80 14.58
N PRO A 308 21.77 2.05 14.21
CA PRO A 308 23.09 2.66 14.04
C PRO A 308 23.03 3.82 13.04
N LEU A 309 23.45 5.00 13.49
CA LEU A 309 23.29 6.26 12.76
C LEU A 309 23.98 6.26 11.39
N LYS A 310 25.02 5.44 11.22
CA LYS A 310 25.76 5.24 9.96
C LYS A 310 24.90 4.70 8.80
N TYR A 311 23.75 4.06 9.11
CA TYR A 311 22.82 3.53 8.12
C TYR A 311 21.60 4.45 7.88
N LYS A 312 21.51 5.54 8.65
CA LYS A 312 20.36 6.46 8.54
C LYS A 312 20.76 7.75 7.83
N PRO A 313 19.85 8.35 7.02
CA PRO A 313 20.13 9.56 6.25
C PRO A 313 20.53 10.76 7.12
N PHE A 314 21.13 11.76 6.49
CA PHE A 314 21.71 12.95 7.15
C PHE A 314 20.77 13.71 8.09
N TYR A 315 19.47 13.67 7.82
CA TYR A 315 18.45 14.41 8.58
C TYR A 315 18.05 13.75 9.91
N VAL A 316 18.46 12.50 10.17
CA VAL A 316 18.08 11.78 11.40
C VAL A 316 18.89 12.31 12.58
N LYS A 317 18.20 12.61 13.69
CA LYS A 317 18.80 13.06 14.95
C LYS A 317 19.47 11.90 15.67
N GLU A 318 20.62 12.18 16.28
CA GLU A 318 21.29 11.24 17.18
C GLU A 318 20.57 11.16 18.53
N MET A 319 20.45 9.96 19.10
CA MET A 319 19.89 9.77 20.45
C MET A 319 20.82 10.37 21.52
N LYS A 320 20.25 11.15 22.45
CA LYS A 320 21.02 11.84 23.50
C LYS A 320 21.71 10.89 24.47
N ASP A 321 21.07 9.77 24.76
CA ASP A 321 21.51 8.76 25.76
C ASP A 321 22.29 7.60 25.12
N LYS A 322 22.32 7.50 23.80
CA LYS A 322 23.01 6.44 23.06
C LYS A 322 23.79 7.02 21.85
N PRO A 323 25.02 7.52 22.06
CA PRO A 323 25.85 8.02 20.97
C PRO A 323 26.06 6.98 19.86
N GLY A 324 26.00 7.42 18.61
CA GLY A 324 26.10 6.55 17.44
C GLY A 324 24.78 5.87 17.02
N MET A 325 23.70 6.10 17.78
CA MET A 325 22.36 5.59 17.46
C MET A 325 21.44 6.73 17.02
N GLY A 326 20.68 6.51 15.96
CA GLY A 326 19.65 7.44 15.49
C GLY A 326 18.36 7.35 16.30
N ALA A 327 17.75 8.49 16.58
CA ALA A 327 16.42 8.57 17.18
C ALA A 327 15.35 8.19 16.13
N THR A 328 15.33 6.92 15.76
CA THR A 328 14.48 6.35 14.71
C THR A 328 13.59 5.23 15.24
N VAL A 329 12.54 4.98 14.51
CA VAL A 329 11.63 3.87 14.72
C VAL A 329 11.23 3.26 13.38
N ASP A 330 11.28 1.93 13.30
CA ASP A 330 10.74 1.18 12.18
C ASP A 330 9.52 0.37 12.67
N LEU A 331 8.36 0.57 12.05
CA LEU A 331 7.14 -0.18 12.34
C LEU A 331 7.12 -1.44 11.47
N LEU A 332 7.23 -2.59 12.12
CA LEU A 332 7.30 -3.89 11.45
C LEU A 332 5.96 -4.61 11.51
N ALA A 333 5.46 -5.04 10.34
CA ALA A 333 4.30 -5.91 10.23
C ALA A 333 4.64 -7.34 10.69
N PRO A 334 3.68 -8.05 11.31
CA PRO A 334 3.82 -9.45 11.66
C PRO A 334 3.79 -10.38 10.44
N GLU A 335 3.85 -11.70 10.69
CA GLU A 335 3.71 -12.76 9.68
C GLU A 335 4.82 -12.73 8.61
N GLY A 336 5.99 -12.14 8.90
CA GLY A 336 7.12 -12.06 7.98
C GLY A 336 7.02 -10.97 6.91
N TYR A 337 6.12 -10.01 7.06
CA TYR A 337 6.00 -8.89 6.11
C TYR A 337 7.05 -7.79 6.35
N GLY A 338 7.57 -7.64 7.59
CA GLY A 338 8.66 -6.71 7.89
C GLY A 338 8.24 -5.24 7.86
N GLU A 339 9.18 -4.36 7.53
CA GLU A 339 9.00 -2.90 7.57
C GLU A 339 7.82 -2.40 6.73
N MET A 340 6.88 -1.70 7.39
CA MET A 340 5.77 -0.96 6.78
C MET A 340 6.00 0.55 6.77
N ALA A 341 6.59 1.06 7.84
CA ALA A 341 6.88 2.47 8.01
C ALA A 341 8.23 2.65 8.69
N THR A 342 8.89 3.76 8.40
CA THR A 342 10.07 4.22 9.11
C THR A 342 9.94 5.70 9.43
N GLY A 343 10.39 6.09 10.62
CA GLY A 343 10.32 7.45 11.08
C GLY A 343 11.42 7.79 12.07
N GLY A 344 11.43 9.04 12.56
CA GLY A 344 12.38 9.48 13.56
C GLY A 344 12.35 10.96 13.83
N GLU A 345 13.07 11.37 14.87
CA GLU A 345 13.35 12.76 15.14
C GLU A 345 14.32 13.34 14.12
N ARG A 346 14.12 14.61 13.76
CA ARG A 346 14.95 15.31 12.79
C ARG A 346 16.06 16.08 13.47
N GLU A 347 17.24 16.10 12.83
CA GLU A 347 18.40 16.85 13.32
C GLU A 347 18.10 18.36 13.29
N ASP A 348 18.17 18.98 14.46
CA ASP A 348 17.91 20.41 14.69
C ASP A 348 19.19 21.24 14.86
N ASP A 349 20.36 20.58 14.99
CA ASP A 349 21.67 21.21 15.01
C ASP A 349 22.19 21.39 13.57
N ILE A 350 22.37 22.65 13.17
CA ILE A 350 22.77 22.99 11.79
C ILE A 350 24.19 22.49 11.46
N ASP A 351 25.13 22.54 12.40
CA ASP A 351 26.52 22.15 12.15
C ASP A 351 26.63 20.62 11.97
N LYS A 352 25.88 19.87 12.77
CA LYS A 352 25.75 18.41 12.61
C LYS A 352 25.10 18.09 11.27
N LEU A 353 24.02 18.78 10.91
CA LEU A 353 23.30 18.55 9.66
C LEU A 353 24.20 18.81 8.45
N VAL A 354 24.92 19.91 8.40
CA VAL A 354 25.89 20.26 7.36
C VAL A 354 27.02 19.22 7.27
N SER A 355 27.53 18.78 8.42
CA SER A 355 28.58 17.76 8.48
C SER A 355 28.11 16.43 7.89
N ARG A 356 26.87 16.00 8.18
CA ARG A 356 26.32 14.75 7.68
C ARG A 356 25.94 14.82 6.20
N ILE A 357 25.42 15.94 5.71
CA ILE A 357 25.20 16.18 4.27
C ILE A 357 26.50 15.99 3.49
N ARG A 358 27.63 16.55 3.99
CA ARG A 358 28.94 16.37 3.37
C ARG A 358 29.45 14.92 3.44
N ALA A 359 29.24 14.25 4.56
CA ALA A 359 29.64 12.86 4.76
C ALA A 359 28.93 11.89 3.80
N GLU A 360 27.70 12.19 3.41
CA GLU A 360 26.94 11.45 2.39
C GLU A 360 27.31 11.83 0.94
N GLY A 361 28.28 12.76 0.75
CA GLY A 361 28.77 13.17 -0.56
C GLY A 361 27.91 14.22 -1.24
N PHE A 362 27.00 14.87 -0.53
CA PHE A 362 26.18 15.96 -1.06
C PHE A 362 26.83 17.32 -0.85
N ASN A 363 26.51 18.30 -1.73
CA ASN A 363 26.90 19.69 -1.53
C ASN A 363 25.84 20.42 -0.66
N PRO A 364 26.21 20.93 0.55
CA PRO A 364 25.26 21.64 1.42
C PRO A 364 24.60 22.87 0.77
N GLU A 365 25.25 23.50 -0.23
CA GLU A 365 24.66 24.64 -0.96
C GLU A 365 23.35 24.26 -1.66
N ASN A 366 23.23 23.02 -2.13
CA ASN A 366 21.99 22.52 -2.75
C ASN A 366 20.85 22.37 -1.74
N TYR A 367 21.17 22.36 -0.43
CA TYR A 367 20.22 22.21 0.68
C TYR A 367 20.08 23.52 1.49
N ASP A 368 20.57 24.65 0.99
CA ASP A 368 20.57 25.91 1.74
C ASP A 368 19.15 26.32 2.18
N TRP A 369 18.16 26.14 1.32
CA TRP A 369 16.75 26.33 1.63
C TRP A 369 16.23 25.43 2.77
N TYR A 370 16.75 24.22 2.89
CA TYR A 370 16.43 23.26 3.97
C TYR A 370 17.17 23.59 5.26
N LEU A 371 18.43 24.06 5.14
CA LEU A 371 19.22 24.55 6.27
C LEU A 371 18.62 25.82 6.89
N ASP A 372 17.92 26.65 6.12
CA ASP A 372 17.21 27.81 6.63
C ASP A 372 16.15 27.48 7.67
N LEU A 373 15.57 26.28 7.64
CA LEU A 373 14.65 25.81 8.67
C LEU A 373 15.32 25.72 10.05
N ARG A 374 16.64 25.57 10.10
CA ARG A 374 17.43 25.55 11.35
C ARG A 374 17.94 26.93 11.72
N ARG A 375 18.06 27.84 10.76
CA ARG A 375 18.46 29.24 10.98
C ARG A 375 17.31 30.12 11.49
N TYR A 376 16.10 29.85 11.02
CA TYR A 376 14.94 30.73 11.22
C TYR A 376 13.79 29.98 11.91
N GLY A 377 13.83 29.93 13.26
CA GLY A 377 12.74 29.41 14.08
C GLY A 377 12.70 27.89 14.22
N SER A 378 13.86 27.24 14.25
CA SER A 378 13.96 25.78 14.44
C SER A 378 13.16 25.29 15.65
N VAL A 379 12.50 24.15 15.48
CA VAL A 379 11.78 23.44 16.55
C VAL A 379 12.10 21.95 16.53
N PRO A 380 12.06 21.25 17.67
CA PRO A 380 12.06 19.80 17.67
C PRO A 380 10.88 19.29 16.83
N HIS A 381 11.15 18.33 15.95
CA HIS A 381 10.10 17.75 15.12
C HIS A 381 10.45 16.32 14.72
N ALA A 382 9.42 15.58 14.37
CA ALA A 382 9.53 14.18 13.97
C ALA A 382 8.49 13.85 12.91
N GLY A 383 8.78 12.85 12.13
CA GLY A 383 7.86 12.36 11.11
C GLY A 383 8.20 10.96 10.64
N PHE A 384 7.32 10.41 9.82
CA PHE A 384 7.45 9.07 9.27
C PHE A 384 6.93 8.98 7.85
N GLY A 385 7.35 7.91 7.16
CA GLY A 385 6.79 7.50 5.89
C GLY A 385 6.30 6.06 5.95
N MET A 386 5.05 5.81 5.50
CA MET A 386 4.41 4.50 5.43
C MET A 386 4.10 4.14 3.99
N GLY A 387 4.59 2.99 3.53
CA GLY A 387 4.28 2.48 2.21
C GLY A 387 2.87 1.89 2.15
N ILE A 388 1.94 2.57 1.46
CA ILE A 388 0.56 2.08 1.29
C ILE A 388 0.51 0.72 0.58
N ASP A 389 1.44 0.49 -0.32
CA ASP A 389 1.53 -0.77 -1.05
C ASP A 389 1.98 -1.92 -0.15
N ARG A 390 2.92 -1.66 0.79
CA ARG A 390 3.34 -2.61 1.83
C ARG A 390 2.20 -2.91 2.80
N LEU A 391 1.49 -1.87 3.24
CA LEU A 391 0.33 -2.01 4.10
C LEU A 391 -0.79 -2.85 3.44
N THR A 392 -1.09 -2.58 2.17
CA THR A 392 -2.05 -3.36 1.38
C THR A 392 -1.57 -4.81 1.20
N TRP A 393 -0.28 -5.02 0.95
CA TRP A 393 0.34 -6.32 0.80
C TRP A 393 0.15 -7.19 2.05
N TRP A 394 0.43 -6.65 3.24
CA TRP A 394 0.21 -7.32 4.52
C TRP A 394 -1.27 -7.56 4.82
N ILE A 395 -2.11 -6.51 4.78
CA ILE A 395 -3.54 -6.62 5.13
C ILE A 395 -4.26 -7.65 4.25
N CYS A 396 -3.94 -7.71 2.97
CA CYS A 396 -4.53 -8.64 2.02
C CYS A 396 -3.85 -10.03 1.96
N LYS A 397 -2.85 -10.33 2.80
CA LYS A 397 -2.06 -11.58 2.78
C LYS A 397 -1.53 -11.94 1.38
N LEU A 398 -0.96 -10.96 0.68
CA LEU A 398 -0.47 -11.19 -0.69
C LEU A 398 0.93 -11.83 -0.67
N GLU A 399 1.22 -12.65 -1.65
CA GLU A 399 2.55 -13.27 -1.79
C GLU A 399 3.62 -12.27 -2.29
N HIS A 400 3.21 -11.30 -3.08
CA HIS A 400 4.10 -10.34 -3.70
C HIS A 400 3.44 -8.95 -3.78
N ILE A 401 4.18 -7.91 -3.45
CA ILE A 401 3.72 -6.51 -3.41
C ILE A 401 3.16 -6.00 -4.76
N ARG A 402 3.58 -6.58 -5.90
CA ARG A 402 3.04 -6.24 -7.24
C ARG A 402 1.53 -6.37 -7.33
N ASP A 403 0.91 -7.24 -6.50
CA ASP A 403 -0.54 -7.45 -6.53
C ASP A 403 -1.30 -6.39 -5.72
N ALA A 404 -0.61 -5.65 -4.85
CA ALA A 404 -1.17 -4.52 -4.12
C ALA A 404 -1.39 -3.27 -4.99
N VAL A 405 -0.86 -3.24 -6.22
CA VAL A 405 -0.88 -2.09 -7.14
C VAL A 405 -1.54 -2.46 -8.46
N SER A 406 -2.34 -1.54 -9.01
CA SER A 406 -3.04 -1.78 -10.28
C SER A 406 -2.06 -2.01 -11.44
N PHE A 407 -1.06 -1.13 -11.56
CA PHE A 407 -0.03 -1.15 -12.62
C PHE A 407 1.35 -1.00 -11.99
N PRO A 408 1.94 -2.09 -11.44
CA PRO A 408 3.19 -2.02 -10.70
C PRO A 408 4.39 -1.71 -11.59
N ARG A 409 5.33 -0.91 -11.06
CA ARG A 409 6.64 -0.66 -11.66
C ARG A 409 7.69 -1.44 -10.89
N LEU A 410 8.28 -2.45 -11.55
CA LEU A 410 9.29 -3.34 -10.99
C LEU A 410 10.60 -3.20 -11.77
N PHE A 411 11.71 -3.53 -11.11
CA PHE A 411 12.96 -3.68 -11.82
C PHE A 411 12.88 -4.85 -12.82
N ARG A 412 13.11 -4.58 -14.12
CA ARG A 412 13.02 -5.56 -15.21
C ARG A 412 11.68 -6.28 -15.30
N THR A 413 10.62 -5.55 -15.35
CA THR A 413 9.40 -6.06 -15.97
C THR A 413 9.58 -5.98 -17.48
N GLY A 414 9.10 -6.98 -18.20
CA GLY A 414 9.03 -6.94 -19.65
C GLY A 414 8.23 -5.74 -20.17
N LYS A 415 7.40 -5.91 -21.17
CA LYS A 415 6.55 -4.84 -21.70
C LYS A 415 5.65 -4.27 -20.58
N MET A 416 5.91 -3.03 -20.17
CA MET A 416 5.05 -2.30 -19.21
C MET A 416 3.79 -1.80 -19.93
N ILE A 417 2.65 -1.88 -19.27
CA ILE A 417 1.38 -1.30 -19.71
C ILE A 417 1.14 -0.02 -18.96
#